data_bac606189475f2f134fe844cfa250d6b
#
_entry.id   bac606189475f2f134fe844cfa250d6b
#
_cell.length_a   1.000
_cell.length_b   1.000
_cell.length_c   1.000
_cell.angle_alpha   90.00
_cell.angle_beta   90.00
_cell.angle_gamma   90.00
#
_symmetry.space_group_name_H-M   'P 1'
#
loop_
_entity.id
_entity.type
_entity.pdbx_description
1 polymer ?
#
loop_
_entity_poly.entity_id
_entity_poly.type
_entity_poly.pdbx_seq_one_letter_code
_entity_poly.pdbx_strand_id
1 'polypeptide(L)'
;MINIRDKDNITDVKTNYSTYSKLEIIAKQMMKLKVEAERIITNHNINAELKDIECNFKKVPGTFYYLYIINNKKVISLIANTEWNTYDEFLHKLYFDYDYQFYIV
;
A
#
# COMPACT_ATOMS: atom_id res chain seq x y z
N MET A 1 -12.53 19.15 20.27
CA MET A 1 -11.84 18.19 20.89
C MET A 1 -12.26 17.95 22.24
N ILE A 2 -12.18 16.80 22.66
CA ILE A 2 -12.54 16.52 23.94
C ILE A 2 -11.48 16.89 24.86
N ASN A 3 -11.81 17.67 25.79
CA ASN A 3 -10.86 18.06 26.66
C ASN A 3 -10.86 17.20 27.76
N ILE A 4 -10.39 16.09 27.58
CA ILE A 4 -10.43 15.22 28.60
C ILE A 4 -9.59 15.56 29.66
N ARG A 5 -8.92 16.48 29.57
CA ARG A 5 -8.05 16.82 30.42
C ARG A 5 -8.51 17.29 31.48
N ASP A 6 -9.15 17.63 31.49
CA ASP A 6 -9.56 18.12 32.39
C ASP A 6 -9.79 17.42 33.32
N LYS A 7 -9.14 16.87 33.74
CA LYS A 7 -9.18 16.36 34.76
C LYS A 7 -10.26 15.71 35.16
N ASP A 8 -11.06 16.15 35.33
CA ASP A 8 -12.20 15.57 35.75
C ASP A 8 -12.73 14.73 34.74
N ASN A 9 -12.57 15.05 33.53
CA ASN A 9 -13.07 14.28 32.46
C ASN A 9 -12.42 12.95 32.37
N ILE A 10 -11.20 12.89 32.69
CA ILE A 10 -10.50 11.62 32.68
C ILE A 10 -11.09 10.70 33.71
N THR A 11 -11.46 11.22 34.82
CA THR A 11 -12.06 10.40 35.84
C THR A 11 -13.35 9.79 35.37
N ASP A 12 -14.15 10.56 34.66
CA ASP A 12 -15.37 10.04 34.15
C ASP A 12 -15.13 8.94 33.13
N VAL A 13 -14.15 9.12 32.33
CA VAL A 13 -13.83 8.11 31.32
C VAL A 13 -13.41 6.82 31.97
N LYS A 14 -12.63 6.91 33.01
CA LYS A 14 -12.11 5.70 33.58
C LYS A 14 -13.17 4.90 34.29
N THR A 15 -14.27 5.49 34.66
CA THR A 15 -15.33 4.76 35.28
C THR A 15 -16.39 4.30 34.30
N ASN A 16 -16.18 4.56 33.00
CA ASN A 16 -17.18 4.24 32.01
C ASN A 16 -16.58 3.34 30.94
N TYR A 17 -16.68 2.07 31.11
CA TYR A 17 -16.16 1.10 30.16
C TYR A 17 -16.78 1.24 28.77
N SER A 18 -18.04 1.62 28.70
CA SER A 18 -18.69 1.81 27.42
C SER A 18 -18.01 2.92 26.62
N THR A 19 -17.67 4.01 27.29
CA THR A 19 -16.98 5.12 26.62
C THR A 19 -15.60 4.69 26.18
N TYR A 20 -14.86 3.98 27.01
CA TYR A 20 -13.56 3.48 26.67
C TYR A 20 -13.61 2.56 25.47
N SER A 21 -14.57 1.65 25.46
CA SER A 21 -14.72 0.70 24.35
C SER A 21 -15.03 1.40 23.05
N LYS A 22 -15.88 2.42 23.09
CA LYS A 22 -16.21 3.18 21.89
C LYS A 22 -15.02 3.95 21.36
N LEU A 23 -14.24 4.56 22.25
CA LEU A 23 -13.05 5.28 21.84
C LEU A 23 -11.99 4.34 21.27
N GLU A 24 -11.87 3.15 21.82
CA GLU A 24 -10.93 2.17 21.32
C GLU A 24 -11.31 1.72 19.92
N ILE A 25 -12.58 1.50 19.67
CA ILE A 25 -13.06 1.12 18.34
C ILE A 25 -12.73 2.22 17.32
N ILE A 26 -12.96 3.47 17.70
CA ILE A 26 -12.65 4.59 16.82
C ILE A 26 -11.15 4.66 16.52
N ALA A 27 -10.33 4.45 17.54
CA ALA A 27 -8.88 4.46 17.36
C ALA A 27 -8.44 3.38 16.38
N LYS A 28 -9.04 2.19 16.46
CA LYS A 28 -8.73 1.11 15.53
C LYS A 28 -9.16 1.44 14.11
N GLN A 29 -10.32 2.08 13.97
CA GLN A 29 -10.79 2.50 12.66
C GLN A 29 -9.87 3.56 12.06
N MET A 30 -9.39 4.49 12.85
CA MET A 30 -8.46 5.50 12.39
C MET A 30 -7.14 4.88 11.92
N MET A 31 -6.63 3.89 12.65
CA MET A 31 -5.43 3.18 12.24
C MET A 31 -5.64 2.45 10.92
N LYS A 32 -6.79 1.81 10.76
CA LYS A 32 -7.10 1.10 9.53
C LYS A 32 -7.16 2.06 8.35
N LEU A 33 -7.80 3.21 8.52
CA LEU A 33 -7.91 4.22 7.47
C LEU A 33 -6.54 4.79 7.13
N LYS A 34 -5.68 4.96 8.11
CA LYS A 34 -4.32 5.44 7.87
C LYS A 34 -3.54 4.46 7.00
N VAL A 35 -3.63 3.18 7.31
CA VAL A 35 -2.96 2.14 6.53
C VAL A 35 -3.49 2.12 5.09
N GLU A 36 -4.80 2.26 4.92
CA GLU A 36 -5.39 2.30 3.59
C GLU A 36 -4.92 3.51 2.79
N ALA A 37 -4.84 4.68 3.44
CA ALA A 37 -4.36 5.89 2.79
C ALA A 37 -2.90 5.74 2.35
N GLU A 38 -2.07 5.15 3.20
CA GLU A 38 -0.66 4.92 2.87
C GLU A 38 -0.53 3.98 1.69
N ARG A 39 -1.36 2.94 1.64
CA ARG A 39 -1.34 2.01 0.52
C ARG A 39 -1.72 2.69 -0.80
N ILE A 40 -2.73 3.55 -0.76
CA ILE A 40 -3.15 4.29 -1.94
C ILE A 40 -2.04 5.22 -2.44
N ILE A 41 -1.38 5.91 -1.52
CA ILE A 41 -0.28 6.81 -1.87
C ILE A 41 0.89 6.03 -2.45
N THR A 42 1.25 4.91 -1.82
CA THR A 42 2.33 4.06 -2.31
C THR A 42 2.03 3.57 -3.73
N ASN A 43 0.81 3.14 -3.95
CA ASN A 43 0.42 2.64 -5.25
C ASN A 43 0.43 3.74 -6.32
N HIS A 44 0.01 4.94 -5.95
CA HIS A 44 0.09 6.09 -6.84
C HIS A 44 1.53 6.39 -7.22
N ASN A 45 2.43 6.37 -6.26
CA ASN A 45 3.84 6.65 -6.50
C ASN A 45 4.47 5.60 -7.40
N ILE A 46 4.12 4.34 -7.21
CA ILE A 46 4.61 3.26 -8.06
C ILE A 46 4.13 3.49 -9.50
N ASN A 47 2.87 3.82 -9.70
CA ASN A 47 2.36 4.03 -11.06
C ASN A 47 3.02 5.24 -11.73
N ALA A 48 3.28 6.30 -10.99
CA ALA A 48 3.97 7.46 -11.52
C ALA A 48 5.38 7.09 -11.97
N GLU A 49 6.06 6.24 -11.22
CA GLU A 49 7.40 5.79 -11.57
C GLU A 49 7.39 4.84 -12.76
N LEU A 50 6.47 3.88 -12.78
CA LEU A 50 6.42 2.88 -13.83
C LEU A 50 5.98 3.44 -15.17
N LYS A 51 5.35 4.59 -15.16
CA LYS A 51 4.88 5.22 -16.37
C LYS A 51 5.99 5.49 -17.37
N ASP A 52 7.18 5.81 -16.87
CA ASP A 52 8.32 6.16 -17.72
C ASP A 52 9.22 4.98 -18.06
N ILE A 53 8.88 3.78 -17.62
CA ILE A 53 9.70 2.62 -17.89
C ILE A 53 9.30 2.03 -19.23
N GLU A 54 10.29 1.84 -20.09
CA GLU A 54 10.06 1.24 -21.39
C GLU A 54 9.77 -0.24 -21.26
N CYS A 55 8.78 -0.71 -22.00
CA CYS A 55 8.47 -2.13 -22.09
C CYS A 55 8.53 -2.57 -23.55
N ASN A 56 9.14 -3.72 -23.79
CA ASN A 56 9.22 -4.29 -25.12
C ASN A 56 7.93 -5.00 -25.53
N PHE A 57 6.94 -4.96 -24.68
CA PHE A 57 5.67 -5.65 -24.93
C PHE A 57 4.51 -4.73 -24.57
N LYS A 58 3.35 -5.05 -25.12
CA LYS A 58 2.15 -4.30 -24.81
C LYS A 58 1.60 -4.78 -23.48
N LYS A 59 1.31 -3.86 -22.58
CA LYS A 59 0.71 -4.20 -21.31
C LYS A 59 -0.74 -4.61 -21.49
N VAL A 60 -1.12 -5.74 -20.92
CA VAL A 60 -2.45 -6.29 -21.05
C VAL A 60 -3.14 -6.29 -19.70
N PRO A 61 -4.31 -5.63 -19.56
CA PRO A 61 -5.05 -5.67 -18.31
C PRO A 61 -5.39 -7.10 -17.89
N GLY A 62 -5.36 -7.33 -16.58
CA GLY A 62 -5.63 -8.65 -16.04
C GLY A 62 -4.41 -9.54 -15.97
N THR A 63 -3.23 -9.01 -16.25
CA THR A 63 -1.98 -9.77 -16.28
C THR A 63 -1.10 -9.38 -15.12
N PHE A 64 -0.36 -10.34 -14.59
CA PHE A 64 0.65 -10.08 -13.57
C PHE A 64 1.99 -9.76 -14.24
N TYR A 65 2.67 -8.78 -13.71
CA TYR A 65 4.00 -8.39 -14.15
C TYR A 65 4.92 -8.35 -12.94
N TYR A 66 6.21 -8.30 -13.19
CA TYR A 66 7.22 -8.37 -12.14
C TYR A 66 8.22 -7.25 -12.34
N LEU A 67 8.49 -6.50 -11.27
CA LEU A 67 9.38 -5.37 -11.33
C LEU A 67 10.73 -5.76 -10.75
N TYR A 68 11.77 -5.58 -11.55
CA TYR A 68 13.13 -5.92 -11.17
C TYR A 68 14.08 -4.75 -11.34
N ILE A 69 15.23 -4.86 -10.71
CA ILE A 69 16.37 -4.01 -11.03
C ILE A 69 17.36 -4.89 -11.76
N ILE A 70 17.74 -4.46 -12.96
CA ILE A 70 18.74 -5.14 -13.79
C ILE A 70 19.66 -4.07 -14.33
N ASN A 71 20.95 -4.18 -14.04
CA ASN A 71 21.98 -3.21 -14.45
C ASN A 71 21.61 -1.79 -14.01
N ASN A 72 21.18 -1.67 -12.77
CA ASN A 72 20.81 -0.40 -12.15
C ASN A 72 19.59 0.28 -12.79
N LYS A 73 18.81 -0.44 -13.55
CA LYS A 73 17.60 0.09 -14.16
C LYS A 73 16.40 -0.74 -13.73
N LYS A 74 15.26 -0.08 -13.59
CA LYS A 74 14.04 -0.79 -13.30
C LYS A 74 13.47 -1.37 -14.59
N VAL A 75 13.09 -2.63 -14.52
CA VAL A 75 12.58 -3.38 -15.67
C VAL A 75 11.29 -4.08 -15.27
N ILE A 76 10.30 -3.99 -16.14
CA ILE A 76 9.05 -4.73 -15.96
C ILE A 76 9.14 -5.97 -16.84
N SER A 77 8.87 -7.14 -16.27
CA SER A 77 8.98 -8.42 -16.97
C SER A 77 7.74 -9.26 -16.76
N LEU A 78 7.50 -10.16 -17.69
CA LEU A 78 6.47 -11.19 -17.55
C LEU A 78 6.98 -12.40 -16.78
N ILE A 79 8.30 -12.51 -16.58
CA ILE A 79 8.90 -13.68 -15.97
C ILE A 79 8.88 -13.53 -14.46
N ALA A 80 8.30 -14.52 -13.78
CA ALA A 80 8.22 -14.51 -12.33
C ALA A 80 9.59 -14.69 -11.69
N ASN A 81 9.75 -14.16 -10.50
CA ASN A 81 11.00 -14.25 -9.77
C ASN A 81 11.38 -15.66 -9.37
N THR A 82 10.45 -16.61 -9.46
CA THR A 82 10.73 -18.02 -9.21
C THR A 82 11.21 -18.73 -10.44
N GLU A 83 11.15 -18.10 -11.62
CA GLU A 83 11.48 -18.75 -12.88
C GLU A 83 12.82 -18.34 -13.47
N TRP A 84 13.49 -17.36 -12.91
CA TRP A 84 14.80 -16.94 -13.38
C TRP A 84 15.58 -16.28 -12.25
N ASN A 85 16.87 -16.06 -12.44
CA ASN A 85 17.71 -15.47 -11.41
C ASN A 85 18.78 -14.54 -11.97
N THR A 86 18.55 -14.00 -13.16
CA THR A 86 19.54 -13.12 -13.78
C THR A 86 19.30 -11.65 -13.47
N TYR A 87 18.41 -11.34 -12.57
CA TYR A 87 18.15 -9.98 -12.14
C TYR A 87 19.02 -9.65 -10.92
N ASP A 88 19.25 -8.35 -10.68
CA ASP A 88 20.00 -7.93 -9.52
C ASP A 88 19.11 -7.90 -8.28
N GLU A 89 17.89 -7.41 -8.43
CA GLU A 89 16.96 -7.35 -7.33
C GLU A 89 15.52 -7.50 -7.83
N PHE A 90 14.71 -8.22 -7.08
CA PHE A 90 13.27 -8.30 -7.34
C PHE A 90 12.58 -7.33 -6.40
N LEU A 91 11.80 -6.42 -6.96
CA LEU A 91 11.13 -5.39 -6.17
C LEU A 91 9.69 -5.75 -5.82
N HIS A 92 8.87 -6.00 -6.82
CA HIS A 92 7.45 -6.22 -6.59
C HIS A 92 6.82 -7.11 -7.64
N LYS A 93 5.86 -7.92 -7.22
CA LYS A 93 4.90 -8.51 -8.12
C LYS A 93 3.78 -7.51 -8.29
N LEU A 94 3.39 -7.27 -9.51
CA LEU A 94 2.40 -6.27 -9.86
C LEU A 94 1.23 -6.89 -10.60
N TYR A 95 0.04 -6.37 -10.36
CA TYR A 95 -1.13 -6.72 -11.14
C TYR A 95 -1.52 -5.51 -11.96
N PHE A 96 -1.66 -5.67 -13.27
CA PHE A 96 -2.09 -4.60 -14.15
C PHE A 96 -3.59 -4.71 -14.33
N ASP A 97 -4.32 -3.79 -13.74
CA ASP A 97 -5.77 -3.87 -13.68
C ASP A 97 -6.42 -3.23 -14.92
N TYR A 98 -7.72 -3.39 -15.03
CA TYR A 98 -8.48 -2.90 -16.17
C TYR A 98 -8.63 -1.38 -16.18
N ASP A 99 -8.24 -0.70 -15.10
CA ASP A 99 -8.13 0.76 -15.07
C ASP A 99 -6.77 1.23 -15.60
N TYR A 100 -5.96 0.32 -16.12
CA TYR A 100 -4.62 0.59 -16.63
C TYR A 100 -3.68 1.13 -15.54
N GLN A 101 -3.87 0.69 -14.32
CA GLN A 101 -2.99 1.00 -13.20
C GLN A 101 -2.38 -0.29 -12.66
N PHE A 102 -1.15 -0.16 -12.16
CA PHE A 102 -0.50 -1.28 -11.50
C PHE A 102 -0.84 -1.27 -10.02
N TYR A 103 -1.02 -2.45 -9.47
CA TYR A 103 -1.24 -2.63 -8.03
C TYR A 103 -0.22 -3.63 -7.50
N ILE A 104 0.39 -3.29 -6.37
CA ILE A 104 1.35 -4.19 -5.73
C ILE A 104 0.57 -5.36 -5.13
N VAL A 105 1.01 -6.56 -5.44
CA VAL A 105 0.34 -7.76 -4.97
C VAL A 105 0.92 -8.23 -3.64
#